data_d625008eff7283bb90e4d98c126f4d87
#
_entry.id   d625008eff7283bb90e4d98c126f4d87
#
_cell.length_a   1.000
_cell.length_b   1.000
_cell.length_c   1.000
_cell.angle_alpha   90.00
_cell.angle_beta   90.00
_cell.angle_gamma   90.00
#
_symmetry.space_group_name_H-M   'P 1'
#
loop_
_entity.id
_entity.type
_entity.pdbx_description
1 polymer ?
#
loop_
_entity_poly.entity_id
_entity_poly.type
_entity_poly.pdbx_seq_one_letter_code
_entity_poly.pdbx_strand_id
1 'polypeptide(L)'
;MHYLRIAARKDLLPYLPKNWPTTELKENLNGAYLAAVVVRKKDSRGVGMQKVFAKQLKLDLPLIIWEDNQDMIKEIDQKASQYETNVIPEFLRDLTKFADQDDLILSTPGHHNGHFYDRHPAGAVMKEFFGHNLFKADVSDSVFELGDMMTHEGGPLKAEEEAAKAYNADKVYFCTNGTTSANTICATAVLKNNDLVLFDRNNHKSLYNSALIMTGAKPVYLPTDRNADGLIGPLTKESLNENKIREEIAKVDPDRAKVKRPFRMAVLQLETYDGVFYNAKYLIEKLGRLCDYILFDCAWGGYEQFVDVLRDLSPLQLSYGPDDPGILVTQSIHKQQAGIAQASQILKKDGHLKGQKRYVDHKHFNHAYLKYVTTSYSYPIYSSLVVNAKMANSPACKSWWDDTVKLSIKFRKRLLKESKLFRPLVPLKINGKKWQDI
;
A
#
# COMPACT_ATOMS: atom_id res chain seq x y z
N MET A 1 19.61 -16.41 14.46
CA MET A 1 20.16 -15.19 13.81
C MET A 1 19.24 -14.02 14.09
N HIS A 2 19.76 -12.86 14.49
CA HIS A 2 18.96 -11.64 14.65
C HIS A 2 19.05 -10.76 13.41
N TYR A 3 17.93 -10.17 13.01
CA TYR A 3 17.83 -9.21 11.88
C TYR A 3 18.14 -7.79 12.33
N LEU A 4 17.79 -7.47 13.58
CA LEU A 4 17.98 -6.17 14.20
C LEU A 4 19.12 -6.22 15.22
N ARG A 5 19.62 -5.05 15.60
CA ARG A 5 20.76 -4.96 16.52
C ARG A 5 20.30 -5.04 17.98
N ILE A 6 21.11 -5.68 18.81
CA ILE A 6 20.99 -5.61 20.27
C ILE A 6 21.86 -4.46 20.76
N ALA A 7 21.24 -3.41 21.27
CA ALA A 7 21.94 -2.26 21.83
C ALA A 7 22.29 -2.52 23.29
N ALA A 8 23.57 -2.42 23.65
CA ALA A 8 24.05 -2.62 25.02
C ALA A 8 24.99 -1.50 25.45
N ARG A 9 25.15 -1.32 26.76
CA ARG A 9 26.21 -0.44 27.30
C ARG A 9 27.58 -1.00 26.91
N LYS A 10 28.53 -0.11 26.71
CA LYS A 10 29.89 -0.46 26.25
C LYS A 10 30.55 -1.57 27.07
N ASP A 11 30.38 -1.57 28.39
CA ASP A 11 30.90 -2.58 29.30
C ASP A 11 30.20 -3.95 29.20
N LEU A 12 28.99 -4.02 28.62
CA LEU A 12 28.24 -5.26 28.43
C LEU A 12 28.48 -5.91 27.06
N LEU A 13 28.91 -5.15 26.04
CA LEU A 13 29.15 -5.66 24.70
C LEU A 13 30.07 -6.88 24.65
N PRO A 14 31.19 -6.96 25.43
CA PRO A 14 32.08 -8.14 25.42
C PRO A 14 31.42 -9.43 25.88
N TYR A 15 30.32 -9.38 26.60
CA TYR A 15 29.61 -10.56 27.11
C TYR A 15 28.57 -11.10 26.11
N LEU A 16 28.21 -10.31 25.07
CA LEU A 16 27.26 -10.75 24.05
C LEU A 16 27.94 -11.64 23.00
N PRO A 17 27.23 -12.60 22.43
CA PRO A 17 27.76 -13.47 21.37
C PRO A 17 28.30 -12.66 20.18
N LYS A 18 29.50 -13.01 19.69
CA LYS A 18 30.19 -12.30 18.59
C LYS A 18 29.44 -12.35 17.26
N ASN A 19 28.62 -13.37 17.06
CA ASN A 19 27.79 -13.54 15.85
C ASN A 19 26.48 -12.79 15.89
N TRP A 20 26.16 -12.08 16.97
CA TRP A 20 24.98 -11.22 17.04
C TRP A 20 25.27 -9.84 16.48
N PRO A 21 24.32 -9.23 15.76
CA PRO A 21 24.42 -7.81 15.38
C PRO A 21 24.26 -6.95 16.64
N THR A 22 25.34 -6.44 17.18
CA THR A 22 25.35 -5.63 18.40
C THR A 22 25.76 -4.20 18.13
N THR A 23 25.38 -3.28 19.00
CA THR A 23 25.77 -1.86 18.95
C THR A 23 25.87 -1.25 20.33
N GLU A 24 26.74 -0.25 20.48
CA GLU A 24 26.79 0.52 21.72
C GLU A 24 25.55 1.40 21.89
N LEU A 25 24.89 1.34 23.05
CA LEU A 25 23.71 2.15 23.35
C LEU A 25 24.09 3.64 23.45
N LYS A 26 23.58 4.45 22.52
CA LYS A 26 23.81 5.90 22.40
C LYS A 26 22.48 6.63 22.10
N GLU A 27 22.40 7.91 22.47
CA GLU A 27 21.20 8.74 22.29
C GLU A 27 20.83 8.98 20.80
N ASN A 28 21.83 8.96 19.93
CA ASN A 28 21.65 9.19 18.48
C ASN A 28 21.30 7.94 17.68
N LEU A 29 21.06 6.80 18.32
CA LEU A 29 20.60 5.60 17.63
C LEU A 29 19.16 5.78 17.11
N ASN A 30 18.90 5.15 15.99
CA ASN A 30 17.53 4.99 15.53
C ASN A 30 16.95 3.68 16.09
N GLY A 31 15.93 3.79 16.94
CA GLY A 31 15.27 2.63 17.57
C GLY A 31 14.70 1.61 16.59
N ALA A 32 14.41 2.00 15.34
CA ALA A 32 13.91 1.09 14.31
C ALA A 32 14.90 -0.02 13.91
N TYR A 33 16.19 0.15 14.23
CA TYR A 33 17.22 -0.87 13.97
C TYR A 33 17.52 -1.76 15.18
N LEU A 34 16.74 -1.66 16.26
CA LEU A 34 17.00 -2.35 17.52
C LEU A 34 16.01 -3.50 17.76
N ALA A 35 16.52 -4.66 18.18
CA ALA A 35 15.75 -5.80 18.66
C ALA A 35 15.53 -5.74 20.18
N ALA A 36 16.51 -5.21 20.91
CA ALA A 36 16.47 -5.09 22.36
C ALA A 36 17.47 -4.03 22.84
N VAL A 37 17.24 -3.55 24.06
CA VAL A 37 18.17 -2.68 24.80
C VAL A 37 18.58 -3.37 26.11
N VAL A 38 19.89 -3.56 26.32
CA VAL A 38 20.47 -4.25 27.48
C VAL A 38 21.24 -3.24 28.35
N VAL A 39 20.86 -3.14 29.61
CA VAL A 39 21.44 -2.17 30.58
C VAL A 39 21.64 -2.81 31.91
N ARG A 40 22.48 -2.20 32.79
CA ARG A 40 22.61 -2.62 34.19
C ARG A 40 21.44 -2.06 35.05
N LYS A 41 21.15 -2.71 36.15
CA LYS A 41 20.01 -2.41 37.07
C LYS A 41 19.94 -0.94 37.50
N LYS A 42 21.10 -0.25 37.68
CA LYS A 42 21.16 1.15 38.10
C LYS A 42 21.34 2.17 36.97
N ASP A 43 21.27 1.72 35.69
CA ASP A 43 21.48 2.60 34.54
C ASP A 43 20.18 3.33 34.14
N SER A 44 19.83 4.36 34.89
CA SER A 44 18.65 5.20 34.62
C SER A 44 18.67 5.87 33.22
N ARG A 45 19.89 6.24 32.75
CA ARG A 45 20.06 6.86 31.44
C ARG A 45 19.76 5.87 30.30
N GLY A 46 20.26 4.63 30.37
CA GLY A 46 19.98 3.59 29.39
C GLY A 46 18.50 3.21 29.36
N VAL A 47 17.86 3.09 30.52
CA VAL A 47 16.40 2.90 30.62
C VAL A 47 15.65 4.06 29.98
N GLY A 48 16.12 5.30 30.21
CA GLY A 48 15.54 6.48 29.60
C GLY A 48 15.59 6.47 28.07
N MET A 49 16.74 6.07 27.49
CA MET A 49 16.91 5.94 26.03
C MET A 49 15.95 4.91 25.44
N GLN A 50 15.84 3.71 26.05
CA GLN A 50 14.91 2.68 25.58
C GLN A 50 13.46 3.21 25.57
N LYS A 51 13.02 3.90 26.63
CA LYS A 51 11.68 4.49 26.68
C LYS A 51 11.45 5.52 25.57
N VAL A 52 12.45 6.32 25.21
CA VAL A 52 12.37 7.27 24.10
C VAL A 52 12.19 6.51 22.78
N PHE A 53 13.00 5.48 22.51
CA PHE A 53 12.89 4.67 21.30
C PHE A 53 11.52 3.97 21.20
N ALA A 54 11.09 3.30 22.26
CA ALA A 54 9.79 2.63 22.32
C ALA A 54 8.62 3.59 22.07
N LYS A 55 8.68 4.79 22.66
CA LYS A 55 7.68 5.84 22.47
C LYS A 55 7.63 6.37 21.03
N GLN A 56 8.79 6.58 20.40
CA GLN A 56 8.88 7.03 19.01
C GLN A 56 8.31 6.00 18.04
N LEU A 57 8.61 4.73 18.27
CA LEU A 57 8.14 3.63 17.44
C LEU A 57 6.68 3.26 17.74
N LYS A 58 6.17 3.59 18.93
CA LYS A 58 4.92 3.07 19.51
C LYS A 58 4.89 1.53 19.50
N LEU A 59 6.04 0.92 19.79
CA LEU A 59 6.25 -0.53 19.86
C LEU A 59 6.92 -0.86 21.21
N ASP A 60 6.66 -2.08 21.69
CA ASP A 60 7.22 -2.59 22.94
C ASP A 60 8.66 -3.11 22.73
N LEU A 61 9.59 -2.19 22.44
CA LEU A 61 11.00 -2.52 22.32
C LEU A 61 11.51 -3.11 23.65
N PRO A 62 12.04 -4.35 23.68
CA PRO A 62 12.47 -5.00 24.90
C PRO A 62 13.56 -4.22 25.65
N LEU A 63 13.34 -4.04 26.96
CA LEU A 63 14.37 -3.59 27.92
C LEU A 63 14.79 -4.80 28.75
N ILE A 64 16.07 -5.09 28.79
CA ILE A 64 16.62 -6.21 29.52
C ILE A 64 17.63 -5.67 30.54
N ILE A 65 17.41 -6.01 31.79
CA ILE A 65 18.31 -5.65 32.87
C ILE A 65 19.34 -6.76 33.01
N TRP A 66 20.61 -6.42 32.79
CA TRP A 66 21.71 -7.39 32.89
C TRP A 66 21.89 -7.81 34.35
N GLU A 67 21.88 -9.10 34.55
CA GLU A 67 22.26 -9.78 35.79
C GLU A 67 23.43 -10.71 35.52
N ASP A 68 24.39 -10.84 36.43
CA ASP A 68 25.56 -11.70 36.22
C ASP A 68 25.21 -13.18 36.48
N ASN A 69 24.34 -13.74 35.66
CA ASN A 69 23.94 -15.14 35.70
C ASN A 69 24.05 -15.82 34.31
N GLN A 70 24.02 -17.16 34.29
CA GLN A 70 24.24 -17.95 33.07
C GLN A 70 23.08 -17.89 32.07
N ASP A 71 21.87 -17.46 32.46
CA ASP A 71 20.67 -17.49 31.64
C ASP A 71 20.47 -16.19 30.83
N MET A 72 21.27 -15.14 31.09
CA MET A 72 21.08 -13.83 30.47
C MET A 72 21.12 -13.86 28.93
N ILE A 73 22.05 -14.60 28.36
CA ILE A 73 22.15 -14.71 26.89
C ILE A 73 20.90 -15.34 26.29
N LYS A 74 20.37 -16.37 26.94
CA LYS A 74 19.14 -17.04 26.54
C LYS A 74 17.92 -16.11 26.67
N GLU A 75 17.84 -15.34 27.72
CA GLU A 75 16.78 -14.35 27.93
C GLU A 75 16.81 -13.26 26.85
N ILE A 76 18.00 -12.72 26.54
CA ILE A 76 18.17 -11.71 25.50
C ILE A 76 17.76 -12.28 24.15
N ASP A 77 18.22 -13.47 23.79
CA ASP A 77 17.89 -14.14 22.54
C ASP A 77 16.37 -14.34 22.41
N GLN A 78 15.73 -14.85 23.44
CA GLN A 78 14.30 -15.10 23.44
C GLN A 78 13.47 -13.82 23.26
N LYS A 79 13.77 -12.78 24.03
CA LYS A 79 13.03 -11.50 23.96
C LYS A 79 13.25 -10.76 22.66
N ALA A 80 14.50 -10.74 22.16
CA ALA A 80 14.83 -10.13 20.89
C ALA A 80 14.15 -10.88 19.73
N SER A 81 14.26 -12.21 19.67
CA SER A 81 13.62 -13.04 18.64
C SER A 81 12.10 -12.92 18.63
N GLN A 82 11.48 -12.86 19.82
CA GLN A 82 10.04 -12.65 19.93
C GLN A 82 9.63 -11.27 19.39
N TYR A 83 10.38 -10.23 19.72
CA TYR A 83 10.15 -8.89 19.19
C TYR A 83 10.27 -8.87 17.67
N GLU A 84 11.37 -9.41 17.13
CA GLU A 84 11.59 -9.50 15.68
C GLU A 84 10.45 -10.26 14.97
N THR A 85 9.97 -11.37 15.55
CA THR A 85 8.83 -12.12 15.01
C THR A 85 7.57 -11.27 14.94
N ASN A 86 7.37 -10.37 15.89
CA ASN A 86 6.20 -9.49 15.93
C ASN A 86 6.30 -8.30 14.96
N VAL A 87 7.50 -7.77 14.71
CA VAL A 87 7.68 -6.54 13.92
C VAL A 87 8.14 -6.77 12.49
N ILE A 88 8.75 -7.91 12.18
CA ILE A 88 9.21 -8.25 10.83
C ILE A 88 8.21 -9.22 10.19
N PRO A 89 7.69 -8.93 8.98
CA PRO A 89 6.78 -9.83 8.28
C PRO A 89 7.38 -11.22 8.03
N GLU A 90 6.57 -12.27 8.13
CA GLU A 90 7.02 -13.66 7.92
C GLU A 90 7.70 -13.84 6.56
N PHE A 91 7.05 -13.42 5.48
CA PHE A 91 7.64 -13.52 4.14
C PHE A 91 9.06 -12.93 4.06
N LEU A 92 9.29 -11.75 4.67
CA LEU A 92 10.61 -11.12 4.64
C LEU A 92 11.63 -11.91 5.46
N ARG A 93 11.23 -12.48 6.60
CA ARG A 93 12.12 -13.34 7.40
C ARG A 93 12.51 -14.61 6.65
N ASP A 94 11.55 -15.23 5.98
CA ASP A 94 11.80 -16.46 5.24
C ASP A 94 12.65 -16.20 3.99
N LEU A 95 12.39 -15.11 3.27
CA LEU A 95 13.23 -14.69 2.15
C LEU A 95 14.66 -14.38 2.57
N THR A 96 14.86 -13.70 3.70
CA THR A 96 16.22 -13.42 4.19
C THR A 96 16.95 -14.69 4.62
N LYS A 97 16.27 -15.63 5.27
CA LYS A 97 16.84 -16.93 5.61
C LYS A 97 17.24 -17.71 4.37
N PHE A 98 16.35 -17.75 3.37
CA PHE A 98 16.64 -18.41 2.09
C PHE A 98 17.86 -17.80 1.40
N ALA A 99 17.93 -16.46 1.33
CA ALA A 99 19.06 -15.76 0.73
C ALA A 99 20.39 -15.99 1.47
N ASP A 100 20.35 -16.21 2.80
CA ASP A 100 21.53 -16.45 3.62
C ASP A 100 22.06 -17.90 3.56
N GLN A 101 21.28 -18.86 3.04
CA GLN A 101 21.70 -20.26 2.91
C GLN A 101 22.81 -20.43 1.86
N ASP A 102 22.95 -19.46 0.95
CA ASP A 102 23.96 -19.45 -0.12
C ASP A 102 23.93 -20.69 -1.01
N ASP A 103 22.73 -21.26 -1.20
CA ASP A 103 22.51 -22.44 -2.00
C ASP A 103 22.80 -22.21 -3.48
N LEU A 104 23.25 -23.26 -4.17
CA LEU A 104 23.41 -23.21 -5.62
C LEU A 104 22.07 -23.24 -6.33
N ILE A 105 21.69 -22.13 -6.93
CA ILE A 105 20.45 -22.02 -7.71
C ILE A 105 20.67 -22.57 -9.12
N LEU A 106 20.00 -23.67 -9.45
CA LEU A 106 20.05 -24.30 -10.78
C LEU A 106 18.83 -23.96 -11.65
N SER A 107 17.86 -23.24 -11.10
CA SER A 107 16.66 -22.77 -11.81
C SER A 107 16.77 -21.29 -12.18
N THR A 108 15.65 -20.65 -12.54
CA THR A 108 15.52 -19.21 -12.75
C THR A 108 15.65 -18.43 -11.42
N PRO A 109 16.07 -17.17 -11.45
CA PRO A 109 16.56 -16.37 -12.58
C PRO A 109 17.96 -16.78 -13.05
N GLY A 110 18.24 -16.61 -14.36
CA GLY A 110 19.49 -17.04 -14.98
C GLY A 110 20.77 -16.32 -14.54
N HIS A 111 20.68 -15.33 -13.65
CA HIS A 111 21.86 -14.70 -13.03
C HIS A 111 22.44 -15.52 -11.86
N HIS A 112 21.74 -16.57 -11.37
CA HIS A 112 22.21 -17.49 -10.32
C HIS A 112 22.85 -16.74 -9.14
N ASN A 113 22.04 -16.09 -8.28
CA ASN A 113 22.49 -15.26 -7.15
C ASN A 113 23.45 -14.12 -7.56
N GLY A 114 23.40 -13.69 -8.82
CA GLY A 114 24.26 -12.64 -9.37
C GLY A 114 25.62 -13.12 -9.86
N HIS A 115 25.92 -14.43 -9.83
CA HIS A 115 27.23 -14.97 -10.29
C HIS A 115 27.46 -14.75 -11.79
N PHE A 116 26.41 -14.71 -12.62
CA PHE A 116 26.56 -14.45 -14.04
C PHE A 116 27.12 -13.05 -14.34
N TYR A 117 26.80 -12.08 -13.47
CA TYR A 117 27.29 -10.70 -13.63
C TYR A 117 28.79 -10.53 -13.42
N ASP A 118 29.44 -11.46 -12.70
CA ASP A 118 30.89 -11.44 -12.45
C ASP A 118 31.72 -11.71 -13.74
N ARG A 119 31.04 -12.11 -14.82
CA ARG A 119 31.70 -12.43 -16.11
C ARG A 119 32.03 -11.23 -16.98
N HIS A 120 31.48 -10.04 -16.66
CA HIS A 120 31.66 -8.84 -17.47
C HIS A 120 31.69 -7.58 -16.59
N PRO A 121 32.57 -6.58 -16.89
CA PRO A 121 32.69 -5.36 -16.10
C PRO A 121 31.35 -4.62 -15.89
N ALA A 122 30.46 -4.57 -16.89
CA ALA A 122 29.15 -3.96 -16.74
C ALA A 122 28.28 -4.68 -15.68
N GLY A 123 28.36 -6.02 -15.65
CA GLY A 123 27.68 -6.82 -14.64
C GLY A 123 28.27 -6.60 -13.24
N ALA A 124 29.58 -6.56 -13.12
CA ALA A 124 30.25 -6.29 -11.86
C ALA A 124 29.85 -4.92 -11.27
N VAL A 125 29.81 -3.87 -12.09
CA VAL A 125 29.35 -2.54 -11.67
C VAL A 125 27.90 -2.57 -11.18
N MET A 126 27.01 -3.27 -11.90
CA MET A 126 25.60 -3.42 -11.49
C MET A 126 25.48 -4.14 -10.15
N LYS A 127 26.23 -5.24 -9.97
CA LYS A 127 26.21 -6.05 -8.76
C LYS A 127 26.73 -5.28 -7.54
N GLU A 128 27.83 -4.56 -7.69
CA GLU A 128 28.38 -3.70 -6.64
C GLU A 128 27.42 -2.54 -6.28
N PHE A 129 26.79 -1.92 -7.28
CA PHE A 129 25.87 -0.80 -7.07
C PHE A 129 24.61 -1.21 -6.31
N PHE A 130 23.96 -2.31 -6.70
CA PHE A 130 22.74 -2.79 -6.06
C PHE A 130 22.97 -3.64 -4.81
N GLY A 131 24.16 -4.20 -4.66
CA GLY A 131 24.53 -5.09 -3.56
C GLY A 131 24.10 -6.54 -3.78
N HIS A 132 24.83 -7.46 -3.19
CA HIS A 132 24.65 -8.92 -3.38
C HIS A 132 23.26 -9.41 -2.96
N ASN A 133 22.68 -8.83 -1.90
CA ASN A 133 21.41 -9.27 -1.36
C ASN A 133 20.23 -9.06 -2.32
N LEU A 134 20.31 -8.08 -3.22
CA LEU A 134 19.27 -7.91 -4.24
C LEU A 134 19.16 -9.16 -5.12
N PHE A 135 20.29 -9.67 -5.58
CA PHE A 135 20.35 -10.83 -6.49
C PHE A 135 20.09 -12.16 -5.77
N LYS A 136 20.46 -12.27 -4.49
CA LYS A 136 20.12 -13.43 -3.66
C LYS A 136 18.62 -13.47 -3.30
N ALA A 137 17.97 -12.32 -3.22
CA ALA A 137 16.54 -12.22 -2.96
C ALA A 137 15.68 -12.31 -4.24
N ASP A 138 16.30 -12.22 -5.43
CA ASP A 138 15.58 -12.38 -6.69
C ASP A 138 15.58 -13.86 -7.08
N VAL A 139 14.58 -14.57 -6.58
CA VAL A 139 14.44 -16.04 -6.70
C VAL A 139 13.16 -16.40 -7.43
N SER A 140 13.04 -17.65 -7.82
CA SER A 140 11.86 -18.19 -8.49
C SER A 140 10.65 -18.30 -7.55
N ASP A 141 9.46 -18.10 -8.07
CA ASP A 141 8.18 -18.39 -7.42
C ASP A 141 7.96 -19.89 -7.07
N SER A 142 8.85 -20.75 -7.51
CA SER A 142 8.84 -22.19 -7.19
C SER A 142 9.48 -22.56 -5.84
N VAL A 143 9.93 -21.60 -5.06
CA VAL A 143 10.47 -21.83 -3.70
C VAL A 143 9.31 -22.00 -2.72
N PHE A 144 9.01 -23.27 -2.40
CA PHE A 144 7.85 -23.66 -1.60
C PHE A 144 7.79 -22.98 -0.22
N GLU A 145 8.95 -22.82 0.43
CA GLU A 145 9.07 -22.20 1.76
C GLU A 145 8.65 -20.75 1.80
N LEU A 146 8.64 -20.07 0.66
CA LEU A 146 8.27 -18.66 0.55
C LEU A 146 6.76 -18.45 0.32
N GLY A 147 6.02 -19.55 0.07
CA GLY A 147 4.61 -19.48 -0.30
C GLY A 147 4.39 -18.99 -1.73
N ASP A 148 3.13 -18.74 -2.08
CA ASP A 148 2.77 -18.36 -3.45
C ASP A 148 1.79 -17.19 -3.49
N MET A 149 2.15 -16.15 -4.23
CA MET A 149 1.32 -14.97 -4.46
C MET A 149 0.10 -15.30 -5.35
N MET A 150 0.22 -16.22 -6.29
CA MET A 150 -0.85 -16.52 -7.27
C MET A 150 -1.96 -17.37 -6.65
N THR A 151 -1.62 -18.31 -5.77
CA THR A 151 -2.56 -19.13 -5.01
C THR A 151 -2.97 -18.51 -3.68
N HIS A 152 -2.29 -17.44 -3.28
CA HIS A 152 -2.48 -16.76 -1.99
C HIS A 152 -2.24 -17.69 -0.80
N GLU A 153 -1.05 -18.28 -0.73
CA GLU A 153 -0.66 -19.24 0.31
C GLU A 153 0.59 -18.79 1.07
N GLY A 154 0.76 -19.31 2.30
CA GLY A 154 1.95 -19.06 3.12
C GLY A 154 2.15 -17.60 3.55
N GLY A 155 3.38 -17.12 3.46
CA GLY A 155 3.77 -15.75 3.80
C GLY A 155 3.01 -14.67 3.00
N PRO A 156 2.78 -14.83 1.69
CA PRO A 156 1.93 -13.97 0.88
C PRO A 156 0.51 -13.78 1.43
N LEU A 157 -0.20 -14.85 1.75
CA LEU A 157 -1.55 -14.76 2.33
C LEU A 157 -1.56 -13.93 3.62
N LYS A 158 -0.63 -14.21 4.54
CA LYS A 158 -0.53 -13.46 5.81
C LYS A 158 -0.27 -11.98 5.61
N ALA A 159 0.54 -11.63 4.61
CA ALA A 159 0.81 -10.24 4.28
C ALA A 159 -0.41 -9.53 3.66
N GLU A 160 -1.17 -10.22 2.82
CA GLU A 160 -2.44 -9.69 2.27
C GLU A 160 -3.50 -9.50 3.36
N GLU A 161 -3.59 -10.42 4.32
CA GLU A 161 -4.48 -10.29 5.49
C GLU A 161 -4.07 -9.12 6.38
N GLU A 162 -2.76 -8.91 6.60
CA GLU A 162 -2.24 -7.76 7.33
C GLU A 162 -2.57 -6.44 6.61
N ALA A 163 -2.43 -6.40 5.29
CA ALA A 163 -2.84 -5.26 4.47
C ALA A 163 -4.36 -5.05 4.56
N ALA A 164 -5.17 -6.10 4.44
CA ALA A 164 -6.62 -6.00 4.54
C ALA A 164 -7.06 -5.37 5.87
N LYS A 165 -6.43 -5.77 6.97
CA LYS A 165 -6.64 -5.16 8.28
C LYS A 165 -6.23 -3.70 8.33
N ALA A 166 -5.03 -3.36 7.84
CA ALA A 166 -4.50 -2.00 7.87
C ALA A 166 -5.35 -1.02 7.07
N TYR A 167 -5.90 -1.46 5.93
CA TYR A 167 -6.68 -0.64 5.01
C TYR A 167 -8.20 -0.79 5.16
N ASN A 168 -8.68 -1.59 6.13
CA ASN A 168 -10.11 -1.86 6.35
C ASN A 168 -10.82 -2.41 5.09
N ALA A 169 -10.15 -3.31 4.39
CA ALA A 169 -10.68 -4.06 3.25
C ALA A 169 -11.10 -5.48 3.66
N ASP A 170 -11.96 -6.13 2.87
CA ASP A 170 -12.33 -7.53 3.09
C ASP A 170 -11.26 -8.48 2.53
N LYS A 171 -10.59 -8.08 1.44
CA LYS A 171 -9.48 -8.80 0.81
C LYS A 171 -8.56 -7.85 0.05
N VAL A 172 -7.28 -8.19 0.05
CA VAL A 172 -6.23 -7.50 -0.73
C VAL A 172 -5.61 -8.47 -1.72
N TYR A 173 -5.18 -7.95 -2.86
CA TYR A 173 -4.38 -8.64 -3.85
C TYR A 173 -3.17 -7.77 -4.16
N PHE A 174 -1.98 -8.28 -3.93
CA PHE A 174 -0.75 -7.57 -4.27
C PHE A 174 -0.43 -7.72 -5.76
N CYS A 175 0.07 -6.66 -6.37
CA CYS A 175 0.45 -6.62 -7.78
C CYS A 175 1.84 -6.01 -7.92
N THR A 176 2.73 -6.71 -8.60
CA THR A 176 4.12 -6.26 -8.88
C THR A 176 4.27 -5.61 -10.26
N ASN A 177 3.17 -5.43 -10.99
CA ASN A 177 3.15 -4.88 -12.35
C ASN A 177 2.48 -3.50 -12.42
N GLY A 178 2.43 -2.77 -11.30
CA GLY A 178 1.84 -1.45 -11.21
C GLY A 178 0.31 -1.43 -11.19
N THR A 179 -0.27 -0.27 -10.86
CA THR A 179 -1.72 -0.09 -10.88
C THR A 179 -2.33 -0.26 -12.27
N THR A 180 -1.53 -0.19 -13.32
CA THR A 180 -1.98 -0.58 -14.67
C THR A 180 -2.52 -2.00 -14.70
N SER A 181 -1.80 -2.95 -14.11
CA SER A 181 -2.24 -4.34 -13.97
C SER A 181 -3.42 -4.46 -12.99
N ALA A 182 -3.34 -3.80 -11.85
CA ALA A 182 -4.41 -3.80 -10.86
C ALA A 182 -5.75 -3.30 -11.44
N ASN A 183 -5.74 -2.21 -12.20
CA ASN A 183 -6.90 -1.68 -12.90
C ASN A 183 -7.45 -2.67 -13.93
N THR A 184 -6.56 -3.33 -14.67
CA THR A 184 -6.94 -4.33 -15.67
C THR A 184 -7.61 -5.54 -15.03
N ILE A 185 -7.08 -6.04 -13.92
CA ILE A 185 -7.65 -7.13 -13.14
C ILE A 185 -9.06 -6.75 -12.65
N CYS A 186 -9.20 -5.58 -12.00
CA CYS A 186 -10.50 -5.12 -11.50
C CYS A 186 -11.55 -5.00 -12.61
N ALA A 187 -11.19 -4.37 -13.72
CA ALA A 187 -12.10 -4.17 -14.83
C ALA A 187 -12.56 -5.50 -15.45
N THR A 188 -11.62 -6.39 -15.72
CA THR A 188 -11.93 -7.70 -16.39
C THR A 188 -12.54 -8.72 -15.44
N ALA A 189 -12.38 -8.57 -14.10
CA ALA A 189 -13.09 -9.39 -13.13
C ALA A 189 -14.58 -9.04 -13.03
N VAL A 190 -14.96 -7.79 -13.30
CA VAL A 190 -16.32 -7.31 -13.08
C VAL A 190 -17.10 -7.14 -14.39
N LEU A 191 -16.45 -6.60 -15.42
CA LEU A 191 -17.09 -6.23 -16.68
C LEU A 191 -16.99 -7.35 -17.74
N LYS A 192 -17.99 -7.41 -18.58
CA LYS A 192 -18.07 -8.25 -19.78
C LYS A 192 -18.64 -7.48 -20.95
N ASN A 193 -18.58 -8.09 -22.13
CA ASN A 193 -19.11 -7.48 -23.36
C ASN A 193 -20.57 -7.01 -23.20
N ASN A 194 -20.84 -5.81 -23.67
CA ASN A 194 -22.12 -5.11 -23.59
C ASN A 194 -22.59 -4.68 -22.18
N ASP A 195 -21.81 -4.88 -21.13
CA ASP A 195 -22.11 -4.20 -19.86
C ASP A 195 -22.05 -2.68 -20.02
N LEU A 196 -22.89 -1.94 -19.28
CA LEU A 196 -22.72 -0.50 -19.17
C LEU A 196 -21.74 -0.17 -18.05
N VAL A 197 -20.83 0.76 -18.34
CA VAL A 197 -19.89 1.30 -17.36
C VAL A 197 -20.04 2.82 -17.26
N LEU A 198 -20.24 3.30 -16.04
CA LEU A 198 -20.22 4.73 -15.74
C LEU A 198 -18.77 5.17 -15.60
N PHE A 199 -18.30 6.08 -16.45
CA PHE A 199 -16.89 6.30 -16.63
C PHE A 199 -16.51 7.77 -16.42
N ASP A 200 -15.75 8.07 -15.36
CA ASP A 200 -15.11 9.36 -15.19
C ASP A 200 -14.19 9.61 -16.40
N ARG A 201 -14.46 10.67 -17.14
CA ARG A 201 -13.71 10.98 -18.37
C ARG A 201 -12.21 11.23 -18.10
N ASN A 202 -11.86 11.53 -16.89
CA ASN A 202 -10.47 11.83 -16.49
C ASN A 202 -9.71 10.60 -15.95
N ASN A 203 -10.00 9.41 -16.43
CA ASN A 203 -9.32 8.19 -15.99
C ASN A 203 -7.97 7.97 -16.64
N HIS A 204 -7.17 7.11 -16.01
CA HIS A 204 -5.89 6.66 -16.56
C HIS A 204 -6.09 5.77 -17.80
N LYS A 205 -5.14 5.80 -18.74
CA LYS A 205 -5.17 5.01 -19.98
C LYS A 205 -5.43 3.51 -19.79
N SER A 206 -4.95 2.93 -18.67
CA SER A 206 -5.18 1.51 -18.38
C SER A 206 -6.66 1.17 -18.25
N LEU A 207 -7.47 2.08 -17.71
CA LEU A 207 -8.91 1.88 -17.56
C LEU A 207 -9.66 2.06 -18.87
N TYR A 208 -9.24 2.98 -19.74
CA TYR A 208 -9.77 3.04 -21.12
C TYR A 208 -9.51 1.72 -21.85
N ASN A 209 -8.29 1.20 -21.77
CA ASN A 209 -7.94 -0.06 -22.39
C ASN A 209 -8.69 -1.25 -21.78
N SER A 210 -8.66 -1.38 -20.47
CA SER A 210 -9.21 -2.57 -19.80
C SER A 210 -10.74 -2.54 -19.69
N ALA A 211 -11.31 -1.44 -19.19
CA ALA A 211 -12.75 -1.38 -18.95
C ALA A 211 -13.59 -1.16 -20.20
N LEU A 212 -13.01 -0.65 -21.30
CA LEU A 212 -13.75 -0.40 -22.54
C LEU A 212 -13.30 -1.32 -23.67
N ILE A 213 -12.01 -1.27 -24.04
CA ILE A 213 -11.52 -1.99 -25.23
C ILE A 213 -11.47 -3.51 -24.97
N MET A 214 -10.83 -3.93 -23.88
CA MET A 214 -10.65 -5.37 -23.62
C MET A 214 -11.94 -6.07 -23.22
N THR A 215 -12.81 -5.42 -22.46
CA THR A 215 -14.08 -6.01 -22.02
C THR A 215 -15.22 -5.85 -23.03
N GLY A 216 -15.13 -4.86 -23.91
CA GLY A 216 -16.23 -4.49 -24.81
C GLY A 216 -17.41 -3.85 -24.10
N ALA A 217 -17.22 -3.31 -22.90
CA ALA A 217 -18.26 -2.58 -22.18
C ALA A 217 -18.50 -1.21 -22.81
N LYS A 218 -19.75 -0.72 -22.70
CA LYS A 218 -20.20 0.53 -23.29
C LYS A 218 -20.16 1.66 -22.26
N PRO A 219 -19.40 2.74 -22.49
CA PRO A 219 -19.27 3.82 -21.53
C PRO A 219 -20.45 4.79 -21.59
N VAL A 220 -20.84 5.26 -20.40
CA VAL A 220 -21.54 6.52 -20.19
C VAL A 220 -20.59 7.44 -19.45
N TYR A 221 -20.23 8.57 -20.02
CA TYR A 221 -19.18 9.43 -19.48
C TYR A 221 -19.70 10.44 -18.48
N LEU A 222 -18.92 10.62 -17.40
CA LEU A 222 -19.08 11.72 -16.46
C LEU A 222 -18.05 12.81 -16.82
N PRO A 223 -18.49 13.98 -17.30
CA PRO A 223 -17.58 15.09 -17.55
C PRO A 223 -17.08 15.72 -16.24
N THR A 224 -15.83 16.17 -16.27
CA THR A 224 -15.18 16.91 -15.19
C THR A 224 -14.96 18.37 -15.59
N ASP A 225 -14.96 19.28 -14.62
CA ASP A 225 -14.54 20.65 -14.83
C ASP A 225 -13.03 20.76 -14.97
N ARG A 226 -12.59 21.87 -15.54
CA ARG A 226 -11.19 22.31 -15.55
C ARG A 226 -11.13 23.77 -15.15
N ASN A 227 -10.07 24.16 -14.43
CA ASN A 227 -9.82 25.55 -14.14
C ASN A 227 -9.17 26.26 -15.36
N ALA A 228 -8.93 27.57 -15.23
CA ALA A 228 -8.31 28.38 -16.28
C ALA A 228 -6.88 27.91 -16.64
N ASP A 229 -6.19 27.24 -15.73
CA ASP A 229 -4.84 26.71 -15.93
C ASP A 229 -4.86 25.28 -16.54
N GLY A 230 -6.05 24.75 -16.86
CA GLY A 230 -6.22 23.41 -17.42
C GLY A 230 -6.15 22.26 -16.43
N LEU A 231 -6.03 22.54 -15.12
CA LEU A 231 -6.02 21.54 -14.08
C LEU A 231 -7.41 20.92 -13.92
N ILE A 232 -7.43 19.63 -13.56
CA ILE A 232 -8.65 18.86 -13.44
C ILE A 232 -9.41 19.31 -12.19
N GLY A 233 -10.67 19.71 -12.40
CA GLY A 233 -11.61 20.02 -11.35
C GLY A 233 -12.46 18.84 -10.91
N PRO A 234 -13.45 19.05 -10.04
CA PRO A 234 -14.36 18.01 -9.59
C PRO A 234 -15.31 17.56 -10.71
N LEU A 235 -15.97 16.44 -10.49
CA LEU A 235 -17.20 16.10 -11.20
C LEU A 235 -18.25 17.17 -10.92
N THR A 236 -18.94 17.64 -11.96
CA THR A 236 -19.93 18.71 -11.81
C THR A 236 -21.19 18.19 -11.09
N LYS A 237 -21.96 19.09 -10.48
CA LYS A 237 -23.26 18.71 -9.90
C LYS A 237 -24.20 18.14 -10.96
N GLU A 238 -24.08 18.62 -12.19
CA GLU A 238 -24.85 18.16 -13.33
C GLU A 238 -24.46 16.75 -13.75
N SER A 239 -23.17 16.44 -13.76
CA SER A 239 -22.66 15.09 -14.04
C SER A 239 -23.16 14.05 -13.04
N LEU A 240 -23.47 14.47 -11.81
CA LEU A 240 -23.97 13.61 -10.75
C LEU A 240 -25.51 13.60 -10.66
N ASN A 241 -26.21 14.25 -11.58
CA ASN A 241 -27.68 14.25 -11.64
C ASN A 241 -28.17 12.94 -12.28
N GLU A 242 -28.94 12.15 -11.53
CA GLU A 242 -29.44 10.86 -11.99
C GLU A 242 -30.29 10.96 -13.26
N ASN A 243 -31.14 11.95 -13.40
CA ASN A 243 -31.98 12.11 -14.60
C ASN A 243 -31.11 12.34 -15.83
N LYS A 244 -30.10 13.20 -15.73
CA LYS A 244 -29.12 13.42 -16.83
C LYS A 244 -28.34 12.17 -17.15
N ILE A 245 -27.90 11.43 -16.13
CA ILE A 245 -27.23 10.14 -16.34
C ILE A 245 -28.15 9.17 -17.08
N ARG A 246 -29.42 9.09 -16.72
CA ARG A 246 -30.41 8.22 -17.42
C ARG A 246 -30.69 8.67 -18.85
N GLU A 247 -30.68 9.96 -19.13
CA GLU A 247 -30.75 10.48 -20.49
C GLU A 247 -29.56 10.05 -21.33
N GLU A 248 -28.36 10.10 -20.78
CA GLU A 248 -27.15 9.60 -21.46
C GLU A 248 -27.15 8.08 -21.62
N ILE A 249 -27.66 7.32 -20.65
CA ILE A 249 -27.85 5.87 -20.80
C ILE A 249 -28.80 5.57 -21.96
N ALA A 250 -29.92 6.33 -22.08
CA ALA A 250 -30.90 6.11 -23.14
C ALA A 250 -30.34 6.29 -24.55
N LYS A 251 -29.28 7.09 -24.72
CA LYS A 251 -28.58 7.24 -26.01
C LYS A 251 -27.71 6.02 -26.36
N VAL A 252 -27.24 5.27 -25.35
CA VAL A 252 -26.35 4.10 -25.52
C VAL A 252 -27.15 2.79 -25.50
N ASP A 253 -28.12 2.69 -24.59
CA ASP A 253 -28.97 1.53 -24.37
C ASP A 253 -30.32 1.97 -23.72
N PRO A 254 -31.36 2.20 -24.52
CA PRO A 254 -32.65 2.70 -24.03
C PRO A 254 -33.32 1.80 -22.98
N ASP A 255 -33.14 0.48 -23.09
CA ASP A 255 -33.75 -0.47 -22.15
C ASP A 255 -33.07 -0.41 -20.79
N ARG A 256 -31.77 -0.23 -20.76
CA ARG A 256 -30.99 -0.07 -19.52
C ARG A 256 -31.31 1.23 -18.79
N ALA A 257 -31.77 2.28 -19.49
CA ALA A 257 -32.14 3.54 -18.84
C ALA A 257 -33.25 3.39 -17.79
N LYS A 258 -34.10 2.39 -17.91
CA LYS A 258 -35.24 2.10 -17.01
C LYS A 258 -34.89 1.15 -15.87
N VAL A 259 -33.71 0.50 -15.91
CA VAL A 259 -33.29 -0.48 -14.91
C VAL A 259 -32.84 0.21 -13.62
N LYS A 260 -33.17 -0.35 -12.47
CA LYS A 260 -32.78 0.19 -11.15
C LYS A 260 -31.25 0.38 -11.06
N ARG A 261 -30.46 -0.60 -11.51
CA ARG A 261 -29.00 -0.60 -11.54
C ARG A 261 -28.51 -0.82 -12.98
N PRO A 262 -28.42 0.24 -13.78
CA PRO A 262 -28.03 0.09 -15.19
C PRO A 262 -26.57 -0.26 -15.38
N PHE A 263 -25.68 0.15 -14.48
CA PHE A 263 -24.25 -0.03 -14.62
C PHE A 263 -23.75 -1.25 -13.86
N ARG A 264 -22.97 -2.08 -14.55
CA ARG A 264 -22.23 -3.16 -13.91
C ARG A 264 -21.11 -2.60 -13.02
N MET A 265 -20.47 -1.51 -13.47
CA MET A 265 -19.42 -0.83 -12.69
C MET A 265 -19.42 0.67 -12.99
N ALA A 266 -19.12 1.49 -11.98
CA ALA A 266 -18.58 2.83 -12.17
C ALA A 266 -17.07 2.80 -12.03
N VAL A 267 -16.35 3.57 -12.84
CA VAL A 267 -14.90 3.74 -12.79
C VAL A 267 -14.61 5.21 -12.51
N LEU A 268 -14.16 5.50 -11.31
CA LEU A 268 -13.98 6.84 -10.80
C LEU A 268 -12.54 7.04 -10.34
N GLN A 269 -11.99 8.21 -10.54
CA GLN A 269 -10.75 8.61 -9.90
C GLN A 269 -11.04 9.05 -8.46
N LEU A 270 -10.26 8.60 -7.47
CA LEU A 270 -10.39 9.10 -6.10
C LEU A 270 -9.48 10.31 -5.87
N GLU A 271 -8.26 10.24 -6.37
CA GLU A 271 -7.31 11.34 -6.33
C GLU A 271 -6.72 11.58 -7.72
N THR A 272 -6.80 12.81 -8.21
CA THR A 272 -6.16 13.21 -9.45
C THR A 272 -4.66 13.40 -9.26
N TYR A 273 -3.88 13.31 -10.33
CA TYR A 273 -2.44 13.59 -10.26
C TYR A 273 -2.13 15.05 -9.86
N ASP A 274 -3.10 15.96 -10.00
CA ASP A 274 -3.02 17.36 -9.56
C ASP A 274 -3.25 17.51 -8.03
N GLY A 275 -3.59 16.41 -7.33
CA GLY A 275 -3.83 16.42 -5.88
C GLY A 275 -5.24 16.82 -5.47
N VAL A 276 -6.24 16.65 -6.34
CA VAL A 276 -7.65 16.85 -6.00
C VAL A 276 -8.23 15.52 -5.51
N PHE A 277 -8.66 15.48 -4.25
CA PHE A 277 -9.41 14.36 -3.70
C PHE A 277 -10.91 14.51 -3.94
N TYR A 278 -11.54 13.44 -4.41
CA TYR A 278 -13.00 13.33 -4.44
C TYR A 278 -13.49 12.78 -3.10
N ASN A 279 -14.67 13.25 -2.68
CA ASN A 279 -15.34 12.71 -1.50
C ASN A 279 -16.07 11.41 -1.88
N ALA A 280 -15.50 10.26 -1.53
CA ALA A 280 -16.06 8.95 -1.88
C ALA A 280 -17.47 8.76 -1.30
N LYS A 281 -17.74 9.20 -0.08
CA LYS A 281 -19.07 9.13 0.54
C LYS A 281 -20.11 9.84 -0.33
N TYR A 282 -19.82 11.08 -0.72
CA TYR A 282 -20.72 11.86 -1.56
C TYR A 282 -20.96 11.20 -2.94
N LEU A 283 -19.91 10.67 -3.57
CA LEU A 283 -20.03 9.97 -4.86
C LEU A 283 -20.85 8.69 -4.74
N ILE A 284 -20.65 7.91 -3.67
CA ILE A 284 -21.43 6.69 -3.43
C ILE A 284 -22.90 7.01 -3.15
N GLU A 285 -23.19 8.04 -2.37
CA GLU A 285 -24.56 8.51 -2.12
C GLU A 285 -25.28 8.92 -3.43
N LYS A 286 -24.56 9.51 -4.38
CA LYS A 286 -25.13 9.94 -5.67
C LYS A 286 -25.23 8.81 -6.70
N LEU A 287 -24.23 7.97 -6.80
CA LEU A 287 -24.06 7.02 -7.90
C LEU A 287 -24.25 5.56 -7.47
N GLY A 288 -24.07 5.23 -6.20
CA GLY A 288 -23.98 3.85 -5.73
C GLY A 288 -25.19 2.99 -6.04
N ARG A 289 -26.40 3.57 -5.98
CA ARG A 289 -27.64 2.85 -6.32
C ARG A 289 -27.79 2.53 -7.82
N LEU A 290 -27.01 3.18 -8.67
CA LEU A 290 -27.01 2.96 -10.12
C LEU A 290 -26.02 1.87 -10.54
N CYS A 291 -25.11 1.43 -9.65
CA CYS A 291 -23.98 0.58 -9.97
C CYS A 291 -23.98 -0.70 -9.14
N ASP A 292 -23.54 -1.83 -9.71
CA ASP A 292 -23.26 -3.04 -8.94
C ASP A 292 -21.92 -2.92 -8.20
N TYR A 293 -20.91 -2.33 -8.84
CA TYR A 293 -19.59 -2.04 -8.28
C TYR A 293 -19.16 -0.61 -8.56
N ILE A 294 -18.29 -0.09 -7.70
CA ILE A 294 -17.52 1.13 -7.97
C ILE A 294 -16.03 0.79 -7.82
N LEU A 295 -15.26 1.05 -8.87
CA LEU A 295 -13.81 1.05 -8.84
C LEU A 295 -13.32 2.48 -8.65
N PHE A 296 -12.61 2.72 -7.55
CA PHE A 296 -11.87 3.95 -7.31
C PHE A 296 -10.40 3.75 -7.68
N ASP A 297 -9.93 4.44 -8.73
CA ASP A 297 -8.49 4.55 -8.99
C ASP A 297 -7.89 5.55 -7.99
N CYS A 298 -7.18 5.03 -7.02
CA CYS A 298 -6.48 5.76 -5.96
C CYS A 298 -4.96 5.61 -6.10
N ALA A 299 -4.47 5.62 -7.36
CA ALA A 299 -3.05 5.38 -7.63
C ALA A 299 -2.12 6.45 -7.03
N TRP A 300 -2.60 7.64 -6.73
CA TRP A 300 -1.85 8.71 -6.08
C TRP A 300 -2.10 8.83 -4.57
N GLY A 301 -3.15 8.18 -4.07
CA GLY A 301 -3.54 8.17 -2.67
C GLY A 301 -3.14 6.89 -1.94
N GLY A 302 -4.05 6.45 -1.04
CA GLY A 302 -3.85 5.28 -0.19
C GLY A 302 -3.38 5.64 1.22
N TYR A 303 -2.99 6.88 1.43
CA TYR A 303 -2.61 7.41 2.74
C TYR A 303 -3.73 8.20 3.42
N GLU A 304 -4.77 8.60 2.70
CA GLU A 304 -5.85 9.46 3.18
C GLU A 304 -6.53 8.91 4.43
N GLN A 305 -6.68 7.61 4.54
CA GLN A 305 -7.29 6.96 5.69
C GLN A 305 -6.46 7.04 6.98
N PHE A 306 -5.16 7.32 6.87
CA PHE A 306 -4.25 7.49 8.00
C PHE A 306 -4.14 8.95 8.45
N VAL A 307 -4.79 9.88 7.73
CA VAL A 307 -4.78 11.33 8.00
C VAL A 307 -6.18 11.75 8.44
N ASP A 308 -6.33 12.29 9.66
CA ASP A 308 -7.63 12.58 10.24
C ASP A 308 -8.53 13.47 9.36
N VAL A 309 -7.95 14.51 8.76
CA VAL A 309 -8.71 15.46 7.92
C VAL A 309 -9.09 14.89 6.54
N LEU A 310 -8.50 13.77 6.13
CA LEU A 310 -8.75 13.11 4.84
C LEU A 310 -9.48 11.78 4.98
N ARG A 311 -9.57 11.24 6.19
CA ARG A 311 -10.08 9.89 6.46
C ARG A 311 -11.46 9.63 5.87
N ASP A 312 -12.37 10.60 5.99
CA ASP A 312 -13.74 10.48 5.52
C ASP A 312 -13.86 10.55 3.98
N LEU A 313 -12.77 10.86 3.28
CA LEU A 313 -12.70 10.80 1.81
C LEU A 313 -12.48 9.38 1.30
N SER A 314 -11.92 8.48 2.13
CA SER A 314 -11.62 7.10 1.73
C SER A 314 -12.87 6.23 1.68
N PRO A 315 -13.14 5.53 0.55
CA PRO A 315 -14.25 4.59 0.45
C PRO A 315 -14.09 3.39 1.38
N LEU A 316 -12.85 3.05 1.76
CA LEU A 316 -12.57 1.92 2.64
C LEU A 316 -12.96 2.17 4.10
N GLN A 317 -13.10 3.42 4.51
CA GLN A 317 -13.50 3.78 5.88
C GLN A 317 -15.02 3.85 6.08
N LEU A 318 -15.80 3.69 5.02
CA LEU A 318 -17.25 3.69 5.06
C LEU A 318 -17.80 2.29 5.41
N SER A 319 -19.03 2.27 5.96
CA SER A 319 -19.81 1.06 6.17
C SER A 319 -20.82 0.88 5.04
N TYR A 320 -21.03 -0.37 4.60
CA TYR A 320 -21.89 -0.70 3.47
C TYR A 320 -22.95 -1.71 3.86
N GLY A 321 -24.17 -1.50 3.33
CA GLY A 321 -25.29 -2.41 3.44
C GLY A 321 -25.53 -3.22 2.16
N PRO A 322 -26.51 -4.14 2.17
CA PRO A 322 -26.77 -5.05 1.04
C PRO A 322 -27.21 -4.34 -0.24
N ASP A 323 -27.69 -3.10 -0.14
CA ASP A 323 -28.09 -2.29 -1.31
C ASP A 323 -26.98 -1.40 -1.85
N ASP A 324 -25.84 -1.30 -1.15
CA ASP A 324 -24.70 -0.51 -1.61
C ASP A 324 -23.89 -1.25 -2.69
N PRO A 325 -23.11 -0.54 -3.52
CA PRO A 325 -22.24 -1.16 -4.50
C PRO A 325 -21.07 -1.88 -3.82
N GLY A 326 -20.52 -2.92 -4.46
CA GLY A 326 -19.20 -3.45 -4.09
C GLY A 326 -18.12 -2.41 -4.38
N ILE A 327 -17.14 -2.31 -3.51
CA ILE A 327 -16.06 -1.33 -3.63
C ILE A 327 -14.75 -2.03 -4.00
N LEU A 328 -14.11 -1.51 -5.05
CA LEU A 328 -12.75 -1.85 -5.44
C LEU A 328 -11.91 -0.57 -5.39
N VAL A 329 -10.73 -0.67 -4.81
CA VAL A 329 -9.77 0.44 -4.79
C VAL A 329 -8.43 -0.07 -5.29
N THR A 330 -7.82 0.66 -6.23
CA THR A 330 -6.46 0.37 -6.71
C THR A 330 -5.49 1.42 -6.25
N GLN A 331 -4.33 0.99 -5.73
CA GLN A 331 -3.32 1.88 -5.17
C GLN A 331 -1.94 1.56 -5.73
N SER A 332 -1.18 2.60 -6.09
CA SER A 332 0.25 2.47 -6.37
C SER A 332 1.05 2.70 -5.09
N ILE A 333 1.42 1.63 -4.43
CA ILE A 333 2.19 1.69 -3.19
C ILE A 333 3.55 2.37 -3.40
N HIS A 334 4.08 2.29 -4.62
CA HIS A 334 5.35 2.92 -5.00
C HIS A 334 5.29 4.45 -5.20
N LYS A 335 4.11 5.07 -5.21
CA LYS A 335 4.00 6.54 -5.43
C LYS A 335 4.08 7.32 -4.13
N GLN A 336 3.19 7.03 -3.18
CA GLN A 336 3.04 7.79 -1.94
C GLN A 336 3.34 6.98 -0.68
N GLN A 337 3.62 5.68 -0.81
CA GLN A 337 3.86 4.79 0.31
C GLN A 337 5.22 4.09 0.18
N ALA A 338 5.49 3.04 0.97
CA ALA A 338 6.82 2.45 1.09
C ALA A 338 7.17 1.41 -0.01
N GLY A 339 6.46 1.39 -1.14
CA GLY A 339 6.71 0.41 -2.21
C GLY A 339 7.86 0.77 -3.13
N ILE A 340 8.62 -0.21 -3.59
CA ILE A 340 9.53 -0.09 -4.73
C ILE A 340 8.70 0.07 -6.01
N ALA A 341 9.26 0.76 -7.03
CA ALA A 341 8.57 0.99 -8.31
C ALA A 341 7.91 -0.27 -8.86
N GLN A 342 6.68 -0.13 -9.35
CA GLN A 342 5.70 -1.12 -9.76
C GLN A 342 4.92 -1.80 -8.62
N ALA A 343 5.30 -1.64 -7.34
CA ALA A 343 4.50 -2.14 -6.22
C ALA A 343 3.10 -1.48 -6.19
N SER A 344 2.06 -2.28 -6.27
CA SER A 344 0.66 -1.84 -6.24
C SER A 344 -0.23 -2.87 -5.56
N GLN A 345 -1.47 -2.48 -5.25
CA GLN A 345 -2.43 -3.39 -4.62
C GLN A 345 -3.86 -3.08 -5.07
N ILE A 346 -4.70 -4.11 -4.98
CA ILE A 346 -6.15 -4.04 -5.13
C ILE A 346 -6.76 -4.30 -3.76
N LEU A 347 -7.65 -3.43 -3.32
CA LEU A 347 -8.40 -3.57 -2.08
C LEU A 347 -9.87 -3.79 -2.43
N LYS A 348 -10.41 -4.90 -1.99
CA LYS A 348 -11.78 -5.33 -2.25
C LYS A 348 -12.59 -5.23 -0.97
N LYS A 349 -13.71 -4.48 -1.01
CA LYS A 349 -14.64 -4.32 0.10
C LYS A 349 -16.06 -4.54 -0.40
N ASP A 350 -16.49 -5.78 -0.41
CA ASP A 350 -17.77 -6.21 -0.96
C ASP A 350 -18.40 -7.39 -0.22
N GLY A 351 -17.95 -7.65 1.00
CA GLY A 351 -18.49 -8.72 1.86
C GLY A 351 -19.99 -8.62 2.09
N HIS A 352 -20.55 -7.40 2.06
CA HIS A 352 -21.97 -7.13 2.14
C HIS A 352 -22.79 -7.63 0.93
N LEU A 353 -22.12 -7.99 -0.18
CA LEU A 353 -22.76 -8.55 -1.37
C LEU A 353 -22.80 -10.08 -1.40
N LYS A 354 -22.15 -10.75 -0.46
CA LYS A 354 -22.13 -12.23 -0.42
C LYS A 354 -23.54 -12.80 -0.53
N GLY A 355 -23.70 -13.81 -1.39
CA GLY A 355 -24.98 -14.44 -1.69
C GLY A 355 -25.85 -13.73 -2.74
N GLN A 356 -25.49 -12.53 -3.21
CA GLN A 356 -26.19 -11.83 -4.27
C GLN A 356 -25.63 -12.20 -5.66
N LYS A 357 -26.49 -12.20 -6.69
CA LYS A 357 -26.09 -12.49 -8.09
C LYS A 357 -25.01 -11.52 -8.64
N ARG A 358 -24.94 -10.32 -8.10
CA ARG A 358 -23.97 -9.29 -8.52
C ARG A 358 -22.59 -9.46 -7.85
N TYR A 359 -22.49 -10.29 -6.81
CA TYR A 359 -21.23 -10.54 -6.10
C TYR A 359 -20.21 -11.22 -6.99
N VAL A 360 -19.00 -10.70 -7.01
CA VAL A 360 -17.82 -11.30 -7.65
C VAL A 360 -17.00 -11.98 -6.57
N ASP A 361 -17.11 -13.30 -6.48
CA ASP A 361 -16.39 -14.07 -5.47
C ASP A 361 -14.89 -14.12 -5.71
N HIS A 362 -14.15 -14.66 -4.74
CA HIS A 362 -12.70 -14.77 -4.82
C HIS A 362 -12.24 -15.60 -6.02
N LYS A 363 -12.88 -16.74 -6.27
CA LYS A 363 -12.51 -17.65 -7.36
C LYS A 363 -12.60 -16.95 -8.72
N HIS A 364 -13.70 -16.24 -8.95
CA HIS A 364 -13.89 -15.46 -10.17
C HIS A 364 -12.91 -14.32 -10.29
N PHE A 365 -12.68 -13.59 -9.19
CA PHE A 365 -11.73 -12.47 -9.16
C PHE A 365 -10.29 -12.95 -9.39
N ASN A 366 -9.91 -14.07 -8.77
CA ASN A 366 -8.57 -14.65 -8.92
C ASN A 366 -8.31 -15.16 -10.35
N HIS A 367 -9.33 -15.64 -11.06
CA HIS A 367 -9.18 -15.96 -12.48
C HIS A 367 -8.76 -14.74 -13.32
N ALA A 368 -9.29 -13.55 -13.03
CA ALA A 368 -8.84 -12.33 -13.69
C ALA A 368 -7.44 -11.92 -13.22
N TYR A 369 -7.14 -12.09 -11.92
CA TYR A 369 -5.83 -11.83 -11.35
C TYR A 369 -4.74 -12.64 -12.06
N LEU A 370 -4.92 -13.96 -12.17
CA LEU A 370 -3.99 -14.88 -12.82
C LEU A 370 -3.73 -14.58 -14.33
N LYS A 371 -4.66 -13.90 -15.00
CA LYS A 371 -4.47 -13.51 -16.41
C LYS A 371 -3.50 -12.33 -16.59
N TYR A 372 -3.36 -11.47 -15.59
CA TYR A 372 -2.68 -10.17 -15.72
C TYR A 372 -1.58 -9.94 -14.69
N VAL A 373 -1.37 -10.89 -13.79
CA VAL A 373 -0.18 -10.92 -12.94
C VAL A 373 0.90 -11.77 -13.61
N THR A 374 2.16 -11.40 -13.42
CA THR A 374 3.28 -12.21 -13.92
C THR A 374 3.46 -13.47 -13.07
N THR A 375 3.82 -14.59 -13.68
CA THR A 375 4.25 -15.81 -12.98
C THR A 375 5.65 -15.70 -12.40
N SER A 376 6.43 -14.68 -12.81
CA SER A 376 7.81 -14.43 -12.37
C SER A 376 7.88 -13.09 -11.66
N TYR A 377 7.15 -12.95 -10.56
CA TYR A 377 7.12 -11.69 -9.82
C TYR A 377 8.43 -11.45 -9.06
N SER A 378 8.88 -10.20 -9.09
CA SER A 378 10.11 -9.78 -8.38
C SER A 378 9.90 -9.82 -6.86
N TYR A 379 10.61 -10.67 -6.16
CA TYR A 379 10.56 -10.76 -4.70
C TYR A 379 11.02 -9.48 -3.99
N PRO A 380 12.03 -8.72 -4.47
CA PRO A 380 12.33 -7.40 -3.94
C PRO A 380 11.15 -6.42 -3.99
N ILE A 381 10.40 -6.38 -5.11
CA ILE A 381 9.20 -5.54 -5.23
C ILE A 381 8.11 -6.08 -4.30
N TYR A 382 7.90 -7.38 -4.28
CA TYR A 382 6.90 -8.02 -3.43
C TYR A 382 7.18 -7.79 -1.94
N SER A 383 8.44 -7.94 -1.51
CA SER A 383 8.87 -7.63 -0.13
C SER A 383 8.51 -6.21 0.29
N SER A 384 8.59 -5.24 -0.64
CA SER A 384 8.21 -3.85 -0.33
C SER A 384 6.71 -3.69 -0.08
N LEU A 385 5.84 -4.49 -0.72
CA LEU A 385 4.40 -4.54 -0.42
C LEU A 385 4.13 -5.12 0.96
N VAL A 386 4.79 -6.23 1.26
CA VAL A 386 4.69 -6.91 2.56
C VAL A 386 5.13 -6.00 3.72
N VAL A 387 6.26 -5.31 3.54
CA VAL A 387 6.78 -4.34 4.52
C VAL A 387 5.83 -3.14 4.64
N ASN A 388 5.31 -2.63 3.53
CA ASN A 388 4.34 -1.55 3.56
C ASN A 388 3.07 -1.93 4.34
N ALA A 389 2.55 -3.14 4.18
CA ALA A 389 1.39 -3.63 4.92
C ALA A 389 1.67 -3.63 6.44
N LYS A 390 2.84 -4.11 6.85
CA LYS A 390 3.30 -4.09 8.24
C LYS A 390 3.42 -2.68 8.79
N MET A 391 4.05 -1.78 8.06
CA MET A 391 4.19 -0.38 8.44
C MET A 391 2.83 0.32 8.53
N ALA A 392 1.93 0.10 7.58
CA ALA A 392 0.59 0.66 7.56
C ALA A 392 -0.25 0.21 8.77
N ASN A 393 -0.04 -1.02 9.24
CA ASN A 393 -0.71 -1.56 10.43
C ASN A 393 -0.02 -1.15 11.76
N SER A 394 1.08 -0.41 11.70
CA SER A 394 1.77 0.08 12.89
C SER A 394 0.98 1.16 13.61
N PRO A 395 0.93 1.16 14.96
CA PRO A 395 0.34 2.26 15.73
C PRO A 395 0.98 3.64 15.47
N ALA A 396 2.20 3.67 14.94
CA ALA A 396 2.90 4.90 14.59
C ALA A 396 2.50 5.46 13.21
N CYS A 397 1.90 4.65 12.32
CA CYS A 397 1.61 5.01 10.93
C CYS A 397 0.89 6.36 10.82
N LYS A 398 -0.17 6.55 11.60
CA LYS A 398 -0.93 7.80 11.62
C LYS A 398 -0.06 9.02 11.94
N SER A 399 0.85 8.91 12.92
CA SER A 399 1.71 10.04 13.28
C SER A 399 2.69 10.41 12.17
N TRP A 400 3.20 9.46 11.40
CA TRP A 400 4.07 9.76 10.26
C TRP A 400 3.34 10.57 9.18
N TRP A 401 2.10 10.21 8.87
CA TRP A 401 1.29 10.93 7.89
C TRP A 401 0.85 12.31 8.40
N ASP A 402 0.39 12.41 9.65
CA ASP A 402 0.02 13.68 10.27
C ASP A 402 1.20 14.67 10.29
N ASP A 403 2.41 14.21 10.60
CA ASP A 403 3.61 15.04 10.62
C ASP A 403 3.98 15.53 9.20
N THR A 404 3.82 14.65 8.19
CA THR A 404 4.04 15.00 6.78
C THR A 404 3.05 16.06 6.31
N VAL A 405 1.76 15.90 6.63
CA VAL A 405 0.70 16.87 6.29
C VAL A 405 0.95 18.21 6.97
N LYS A 406 1.28 18.22 8.28
CA LYS A 406 1.63 19.44 9.01
C LYS A 406 2.84 20.16 8.41
N LEU A 407 3.87 19.40 8.03
CA LEU A 407 5.06 19.94 7.35
C LEU A 407 4.69 20.55 5.98
N SER A 408 3.87 19.88 5.20
CA SER A 408 3.36 20.36 3.91
C SER A 408 2.58 21.68 4.05
N ILE A 409 1.71 21.77 5.07
CA ILE A 409 0.96 23.01 5.35
C ILE A 409 1.91 24.15 5.76
N LYS A 410 2.88 23.88 6.66
CA LYS A 410 3.88 24.88 7.07
C LYS A 410 4.70 25.36 5.86
N PHE A 411 5.13 24.45 4.99
CA PHE A 411 5.88 24.79 3.78
C PHE A 411 5.05 25.71 2.85
N ARG A 412 3.80 25.37 2.59
CA ARG A 412 2.89 26.17 1.75
C ARG A 412 2.66 27.58 2.33
N LYS A 413 2.44 27.68 3.66
CA LYS A 413 2.31 28.97 4.36
C LYS A 413 3.58 29.82 4.20
N ARG A 414 4.75 29.20 4.36
CA ARG A 414 6.05 29.86 4.19
C ARG A 414 6.27 30.31 2.74
N LEU A 415 5.95 29.46 1.77
CA LEU A 415 6.08 29.77 0.35
C LEU A 415 5.24 31.00 -0.04
N LEU A 416 4.00 31.07 0.44
CA LEU A 416 3.13 32.22 0.21
C LEU A 416 3.64 33.53 0.84
N LYS A 417 4.32 33.44 1.97
CA LYS A 417 4.86 34.60 2.70
C LYS A 417 6.18 35.09 2.11
N GLU A 418 7.08 34.19 1.74
CA GLU A 418 8.48 34.47 1.46
C GLU A 418 8.82 34.48 -0.04
N SER A 419 8.08 33.71 -0.88
CA SER A 419 8.39 33.61 -2.31
C SER A 419 7.69 34.69 -3.12
N LYS A 420 8.45 35.34 -4.02
CA LYS A 420 7.96 36.25 -5.06
C LYS A 420 7.70 35.52 -6.39
N LEU A 421 8.31 34.34 -6.59
CA LEU A 421 8.31 33.61 -7.85
C LEU A 421 7.32 32.44 -7.85
N PHE A 422 7.12 31.77 -6.71
CA PHE A 422 6.32 30.58 -6.61
C PHE A 422 5.14 30.79 -5.69
N ARG A 423 3.97 30.27 -6.11
CA ARG A 423 2.77 30.19 -5.28
C ARG A 423 2.17 28.79 -5.37
N PRO A 424 1.80 28.17 -4.26
CA PRO A 424 1.02 26.95 -4.32
C PRO A 424 -0.36 27.25 -4.91
N LEU A 425 -0.81 26.40 -5.80
CA LEU A 425 -2.18 26.46 -6.31
C LEU A 425 -3.12 25.90 -5.25
N VAL A 426 -3.76 26.77 -4.51
CA VAL A 426 -4.68 26.44 -3.43
C VAL A 426 -5.92 27.32 -3.50
N PRO A 427 -7.09 26.84 -3.03
CA PRO A 427 -8.28 27.69 -2.91
C PRO A 427 -7.97 28.90 -2.04
N LEU A 428 -8.40 30.09 -2.46
CA LEU A 428 -8.19 31.31 -1.68
C LEU A 428 -8.99 31.29 -0.37
N LYS A 429 -10.14 30.61 -0.39
CA LYS A 429 -11.02 30.43 0.79
C LYS A 429 -11.56 29.02 0.84
N ILE A 430 -11.70 28.48 2.05
CA ILE A 430 -12.38 27.23 2.38
C ILE A 430 -13.47 27.58 3.39
N ASN A 431 -14.73 27.28 3.06
CA ASN A 431 -15.88 27.64 3.90
C ASN A 431 -15.89 29.12 4.32
N GLY A 432 -15.53 30.03 3.40
CA GLY A 432 -15.50 31.46 3.62
C GLY A 432 -14.27 32.00 4.37
N LYS A 433 -13.46 31.17 4.96
CA LYS A 433 -12.21 31.54 5.63
C LYS A 433 -11.02 31.41 4.68
N LYS A 434 -10.02 32.27 4.83
CA LYS A 434 -8.75 32.06 4.11
C LYS A 434 -8.12 30.76 4.60
N TRP A 435 -7.66 29.93 3.70
CA TRP A 435 -7.10 28.62 4.06
C TRP A 435 -5.85 28.74 4.98
N GLN A 436 -5.12 29.85 4.91
CA GLN A 436 -3.97 30.11 5.78
C GLN A 436 -4.36 30.26 7.26
N ASP A 437 -5.63 30.59 7.51
CA ASP A 437 -6.17 30.91 8.83
C ASP A 437 -6.90 29.70 9.45
N ILE A 438 -6.92 28.56 8.76
CA ILE A 438 -7.59 27.33 9.20
C ILE A 438 -6.64 26.40 9.98
#